data_b12af53e316e394a258be818fb63d6bf
#
_entry.id   b12af53e316e394a258be818fb63d6bf
#
_cell.length_a   1.000
_cell.length_b   1.000
_cell.length_c   1.000
_cell.angle_alpha   90.00
_cell.angle_beta   90.00
_cell.angle_gamma   90.00
#
_symmetry.space_group_name_H-M   'P 1'
#
loop_
_entity.id
_entity.type
_entity.pdbx_description
1 polymer ?
#
loop_
_entity_poly.entity_id
_entity_poly.type
_entity_poly.pdbx_seq_one_letter_code
_entity_poly.pdbx_strand_id
1 'polypeptide(L)'
;MAQLDVDNYQLDLDLTQGQTLTLGGADAFTPAWINPDFFEAASATSVKLVPVTGKYRITANLATRVIDALVLNADGSGLATLSDDGHGAVYFIGYGIGSPAAVNEPGWTTEKGVCVPESAPGIYTMTAQAGLEGSTTLGQRFRVSGWSGKFFRNRGWDGLGAFTLAPGAEAFFSIAGDGNIEIASGVTLEEGATYRLTLDVTAGKDNPVLSLVKK
;
A
#
# COMPACT_ATOMS: atom_id res chain seq x y z
N MET A 1 2.54 16.98 -15.04
CA MET A 1 2.99 15.57 -15.03
C MET A 1 3.72 15.28 -16.33
N ALA A 2 4.81 14.51 -16.28
CA ALA A 2 5.44 13.99 -17.48
C ALA A 2 4.60 12.83 -18.04
N GLN A 3 4.40 12.80 -19.35
CA GLN A 3 3.74 11.70 -20.03
C GLN A 3 4.78 10.58 -20.25
N LEU A 4 4.45 9.36 -19.84
CA LEU A 4 5.29 8.18 -20.03
C LEU A 4 4.89 7.43 -21.32
N ASP A 5 3.59 7.34 -21.57
CA ASP A 5 2.97 6.83 -22.80
C ASP A 5 1.59 7.46 -22.99
N VAL A 6 0.79 6.94 -23.91
CA VAL A 6 -0.51 7.53 -24.29
C VAL A 6 -1.47 7.71 -23.09
N ASP A 7 -1.42 6.80 -22.12
CA ASP A 7 -2.36 6.79 -20.98
C ASP A 7 -1.68 7.04 -19.63
N ASN A 8 -0.36 6.89 -19.52
CA ASN A 8 0.35 6.97 -18.26
C ASN A 8 1.11 8.28 -18.07
N TYR A 9 0.91 8.88 -16.92
CA TYR A 9 1.52 10.13 -16.51
C TYR A 9 2.19 10.00 -15.16
N GLN A 10 3.28 10.74 -14.94
CA GLN A 10 4.05 10.72 -13.71
C GLN A 10 4.45 12.13 -13.29
N LEU A 11 4.50 12.35 -11.97
CA LEU A 11 4.99 13.60 -11.38
C LEU A 11 5.66 13.30 -10.05
N ASP A 12 6.89 13.74 -9.88
CA ASP A 12 7.64 13.66 -8.62
C ASP A 12 7.51 14.98 -7.87
N LEU A 13 7.09 14.93 -6.61
CA LEU A 13 6.82 16.10 -5.77
C LEU A 13 7.35 15.87 -4.34
N ASP A 14 7.85 16.96 -3.75
CA ASP A 14 8.01 17.07 -2.30
C ASP A 14 6.67 17.51 -1.71
N LEU A 15 6.11 16.70 -0.81
CA LEU A 15 4.80 16.91 -0.24
C LEU A 15 4.86 16.90 1.29
N THR A 16 4.08 17.77 1.90
CA THR A 16 3.91 17.80 3.36
C THR A 16 2.66 17.00 3.74
N GLN A 17 2.72 16.23 4.81
CA GLN A 17 1.57 15.52 5.35
C GLN A 17 0.39 16.47 5.54
N GLY A 18 -0.79 16.08 5.08
CA GLY A 18 -1.98 16.91 5.09
C GLY A 18 -2.06 17.97 3.99
N GLN A 19 -1.05 18.09 3.12
CA GLN A 19 -1.09 19.01 1.98
C GLN A 19 -2.20 18.63 1.01
N THR A 20 -2.97 19.64 0.59
CA THR A 20 -4.01 19.48 -0.43
C THR A 20 -3.42 19.65 -1.82
N LEU A 21 -3.74 18.71 -2.72
CA LEU A 21 -3.43 18.73 -4.14
C LEU A 21 -4.71 18.90 -4.94
N THR A 22 -4.70 19.80 -5.92
CA THR A 22 -5.82 19.96 -6.85
C THR A 22 -5.61 19.05 -8.06
N LEU A 23 -6.63 18.26 -8.36
CA LEU A 23 -6.69 17.44 -9.56
C LEU A 23 -7.27 18.32 -10.66
N GLY A 24 -6.43 18.80 -11.57
CA GLY A 24 -6.82 19.70 -12.64
C GLY A 24 -6.28 19.26 -13.99
N GLY A 25 -6.91 19.72 -15.04
CA GLY A 25 -6.56 19.50 -16.44
C GLY A 25 -7.59 20.13 -17.33
N ALA A 26 -7.31 20.24 -18.64
CA ALA A 26 -8.20 20.88 -19.61
C ALA A 26 -9.58 20.20 -19.70
N ASP A 27 -9.60 18.89 -19.50
CA ASP A 27 -10.83 18.06 -19.42
C ASP A 27 -10.86 17.45 -18.04
N ALA A 28 -11.87 17.78 -17.22
CA ALA A 28 -11.98 17.38 -15.83
C ALA A 28 -11.75 15.88 -15.65
N PHE A 29 -10.51 15.49 -15.36
CA PHE A 29 -10.16 14.12 -15.04
C PHE A 29 -10.80 13.74 -13.70
N THR A 30 -11.79 12.87 -13.76
CA THR A 30 -12.43 12.32 -12.56
C THR A 30 -11.88 10.91 -12.32
N PRO A 31 -11.05 10.71 -11.31
CA PRO A 31 -10.53 9.39 -10.97
C PRO A 31 -11.66 8.39 -10.70
N ALA A 32 -11.53 7.17 -11.20
CA ALA A 32 -12.36 6.04 -10.79
C ALA A 32 -11.88 5.47 -9.45
N TRP A 33 -10.58 5.61 -9.19
CA TRP A 33 -9.96 5.21 -7.94
C TRP A 33 -8.71 6.04 -7.66
N ILE A 34 -8.54 6.36 -6.39
CA ILE A 34 -7.35 7.03 -5.85
C ILE A 34 -6.86 6.15 -4.71
N ASN A 35 -5.57 5.86 -4.66
CA ASN A 35 -5.01 5.02 -3.61
C ASN A 35 -5.20 5.67 -2.22
N PRO A 36 -6.06 5.08 -1.35
CA PRO A 36 -6.39 5.66 -0.05
C PRO A 36 -5.24 5.61 0.96
N ASP A 37 -4.19 4.83 0.68
CA ASP A 37 -3.01 4.77 1.53
C ASP A 37 -2.15 6.04 1.35
N PHE A 38 -2.29 6.72 0.20
CA PHE A 38 -1.57 7.95 -0.12
C PHE A 38 -2.46 9.19 -0.06
N PHE A 39 -3.75 9.08 -0.37
CA PHE A 39 -4.61 10.22 -0.52
C PHE A 39 -6.00 10.02 0.06
N GLU A 40 -6.50 11.00 0.77
CA GLU A 40 -7.92 11.10 1.13
C GLU A 40 -8.60 12.19 0.29
N ALA A 41 -9.87 11.99 -0.06
CA ALA A 41 -10.63 12.98 -0.79
C ALA A 41 -10.86 14.23 0.10
N ALA A 42 -10.46 15.41 -0.41
CA ALA A 42 -10.72 16.68 0.24
C ALA A 42 -11.92 17.38 -0.42
N SER A 43 -12.14 17.17 -1.72
CA SER A 43 -13.30 17.61 -2.48
C SER A 43 -13.45 16.74 -3.75
N ALA A 44 -14.43 17.06 -4.61
CA ALA A 44 -14.56 16.38 -5.92
C ALA A 44 -13.33 16.54 -6.84
N THR A 45 -12.53 17.58 -6.62
CA THR A 45 -11.38 17.92 -7.46
C THR A 45 -10.07 18.09 -6.69
N SER A 46 -10.03 17.65 -5.43
CA SER A 46 -8.82 17.74 -4.63
C SER A 46 -8.67 16.56 -3.68
N VAL A 47 -7.42 16.23 -3.41
CA VAL A 47 -7.02 15.18 -2.47
C VAL A 47 -6.03 15.74 -1.47
N LYS A 48 -5.91 15.10 -0.32
CA LYS A 48 -5.00 15.46 0.74
C LYS A 48 -4.04 14.30 0.99
N LEU A 49 -2.75 14.61 1.11
CA LEU A 49 -1.72 13.61 1.40
C LEU A 49 -1.93 13.00 2.80
N VAL A 50 -1.99 11.67 2.86
CA VAL A 50 -2.13 10.91 4.10
C VAL A 50 -0.77 10.59 4.74
N PRO A 51 0.26 10.10 3.99
CA PRO A 51 1.54 9.71 4.57
C PRO A 51 2.33 10.89 5.14
N VAL A 52 3.41 10.57 5.84
CA VAL A 52 4.36 11.55 6.39
C VAL A 52 4.94 12.44 5.29
N THR A 53 5.47 13.60 5.69
CA THR A 53 6.16 14.53 4.78
C THR A 53 7.32 13.82 4.08
N GLY A 54 7.42 13.96 2.77
CA GLY A 54 8.44 13.28 1.98
C GLY A 54 8.35 13.56 0.49
N LYS A 55 9.12 12.81 -0.29
CA LYS A 55 9.10 12.87 -1.76
C LYS A 55 8.29 11.70 -2.31
N TYR A 56 7.39 12.02 -3.24
CA TYR A 56 6.43 11.08 -3.79
C TYR A 56 6.42 11.12 -5.30
N ARG A 57 6.31 9.96 -5.93
CA ARG A 57 6.01 9.80 -7.34
C ARG A 57 4.53 9.52 -7.50
N ILE A 58 3.78 10.49 -8.00
CA ILE A 58 2.36 10.32 -8.31
C ILE A 58 2.25 9.81 -9.73
N THR A 59 1.46 8.76 -9.93
CA THR A 59 1.15 8.20 -11.24
C THR A 59 -0.35 8.32 -11.51
N ALA A 60 -0.70 8.62 -12.75
CA ALA A 60 -2.09 8.63 -13.21
C ALA A 60 -2.18 7.83 -14.51
N ASN A 61 -3.11 6.88 -14.54
CA ASN A 61 -3.49 6.17 -15.76
C ASN A 61 -4.85 6.70 -16.22
N LEU A 62 -4.90 7.29 -17.40
CA LEU A 62 -6.11 7.94 -17.93
C LEU A 62 -7.14 6.93 -18.44
N ALA A 63 -6.72 5.79 -18.99
CA ALA A 63 -7.61 4.76 -19.49
C ALA A 63 -8.39 4.09 -18.35
N THR A 64 -7.72 3.72 -17.27
CA THR A 64 -8.34 3.11 -16.09
C THR A 64 -8.84 4.14 -15.08
N ARG A 65 -8.45 5.41 -15.24
CA ARG A 65 -8.74 6.53 -14.34
C ARG A 65 -8.27 6.26 -12.89
N VAL A 66 -7.07 5.69 -12.77
CA VAL A 66 -6.44 5.35 -11.49
C VAL A 66 -5.37 6.37 -11.17
N ILE A 67 -5.35 6.86 -9.91
CA ILE A 67 -4.24 7.60 -9.32
C ILE A 67 -3.61 6.74 -8.23
N ASP A 68 -2.30 6.55 -8.35
CA ASP A 68 -1.50 5.83 -7.36
C ASP A 68 -0.23 6.65 -7.04
N ALA A 69 0.52 6.25 -6.03
CA ALA A 69 1.79 6.87 -5.72
C ALA A 69 2.81 5.86 -5.20
N LEU A 70 4.07 6.27 -5.22
CA LEU A 70 5.21 5.58 -4.66
C LEU A 70 6.00 6.57 -3.80
N VAL A 71 6.61 6.07 -2.74
CA VAL A 71 7.55 6.87 -1.93
C VAL A 71 8.91 6.85 -2.59
N LEU A 72 9.52 8.01 -2.75
CA LEU A 72 10.89 8.17 -3.24
C LEU A 72 11.84 8.40 -2.07
N ASN A 73 13.11 8.08 -2.27
CA ASN A 73 14.16 8.55 -1.37
C ASN A 73 14.28 10.09 -1.43
N ALA A 74 14.94 10.69 -0.46
CA ALA A 74 14.97 12.13 -0.28
C ALA A 74 15.54 12.89 -1.50
N ASP A 75 16.51 12.29 -2.21
CA ASP A 75 17.12 12.91 -3.42
C ASP A 75 16.30 12.62 -4.70
N GLY A 76 15.29 11.75 -4.63
CA GLY A 76 14.46 11.36 -5.75
C GLY A 76 15.11 10.40 -6.75
N SER A 77 16.31 9.87 -6.46
CA SER A 77 17.05 9.00 -7.37
C SER A 77 16.44 7.59 -7.50
N GLY A 78 15.57 7.21 -6.58
CA GLY A 78 14.95 5.88 -6.57
C GLY A 78 13.79 5.77 -5.59
N LEU A 79 13.23 4.57 -5.50
CA LEU A 79 12.18 4.26 -4.52
C LEU A 79 12.78 4.27 -3.11
N ALA A 80 12.01 4.79 -2.14
CA ALA A 80 12.39 4.72 -0.74
C ALA A 80 12.47 3.27 -0.27
N THR A 81 13.35 3.02 0.67
CA THR A 81 13.48 1.75 1.39
C THR A 81 13.25 1.99 2.87
N LEU A 82 12.83 0.97 3.61
CA LEU A 82 12.79 1.05 5.06
C LEU A 82 14.22 1.15 5.59
N SER A 83 14.54 2.26 6.22
CA SER A 83 15.82 2.48 6.92
C SER A 83 15.89 1.71 8.24
N ASP A 84 17.06 1.66 8.84
CA ASP A 84 17.25 0.95 10.13
C ASP A 84 16.54 1.64 11.30
N ASP A 85 16.29 2.95 11.18
CA ASP A 85 15.51 3.75 12.14
C ASP A 85 14.01 3.70 11.94
N GLY A 86 13.52 2.90 10.97
CA GLY A 86 12.10 2.61 10.78
C GLY A 86 11.36 3.59 9.88
N HIS A 87 12.08 4.45 9.13
CA HIS A 87 11.46 5.42 8.20
C HIS A 87 11.58 5.00 6.74
N GLY A 88 10.66 5.51 5.89
CA GLY A 88 10.68 5.32 4.43
C GLY A 88 9.46 4.62 3.87
N ALA A 89 9.63 3.46 3.24
CA ALA A 89 8.55 2.65 2.68
C ALA A 89 8.81 1.17 2.90
N VAL A 90 7.75 0.39 2.97
CA VAL A 90 7.78 -1.07 2.93
C VAL A 90 7.00 -1.58 1.73
N TYR A 91 7.27 -2.81 1.31
CA TYR A 91 6.67 -3.39 0.12
C TYR A 91 6.12 -4.77 0.44
N PHE A 92 4.82 -4.99 0.16
CA PHE A 92 4.24 -6.32 0.25
C PHE A 92 4.54 -7.09 -1.04
N ILE A 93 5.06 -8.30 -0.89
CA ILE A 93 5.37 -9.23 -1.98
C ILE A 93 4.73 -10.58 -1.62
N GLY A 94 4.09 -11.21 -2.59
CA GLY A 94 3.34 -12.45 -2.42
C GLY A 94 1.90 -12.33 -2.88
N TYR A 95 1.06 -13.21 -2.38
CA TYR A 95 -0.37 -13.29 -2.67
C TYR A 95 -1.18 -12.75 -1.49
N GLY A 96 -2.35 -12.17 -1.78
CA GLY A 96 -3.27 -11.65 -0.77
C GLY A 96 -3.50 -10.15 -0.83
N ILE A 97 -2.55 -9.37 -1.35
CA ILE A 97 -2.67 -7.91 -1.48
C ILE A 97 -2.31 -7.48 -2.89
N GLY A 98 -3.22 -6.77 -3.55
CA GLY A 98 -3.00 -6.15 -4.86
C GLY A 98 -3.17 -4.63 -4.82
N SER A 99 -2.87 -3.95 -5.92
CA SER A 99 -3.15 -2.54 -6.15
C SER A 99 -3.31 -2.28 -7.66
N PRO A 100 -4.40 -1.65 -8.12
CA PRO A 100 -5.55 -1.10 -7.37
C PRO A 100 -6.64 -2.14 -7.01
N ALA A 101 -6.48 -3.40 -7.40
CA ALA A 101 -7.42 -4.49 -7.16
C ALA A 101 -6.66 -5.79 -6.86
N ALA A 102 -7.35 -6.81 -6.33
CA ALA A 102 -6.74 -8.08 -5.95
C ALA A 102 -6.08 -8.81 -7.13
N VAL A 103 -6.63 -8.70 -8.35
CA VAL A 103 -6.01 -9.28 -9.56
C VAL A 103 -4.60 -8.75 -9.84
N ASN A 104 -4.25 -7.59 -9.30
CA ASN A 104 -2.94 -6.95 -9.46
C ASN A 104 -1.96 -7.28 -8.33
N GLU A 105 -2.15 -8.40 -7.65
CA GLU A 105 -1.18 -8.86 -6.64
C GLU A 105 0.19 -9.16 -7.27
N PRO A 106 1.29 -8.86 -6.57
CA PRO A 106 2.64 -9.01 -7.11
C PRO A 106 3.06 -10.47 -7.31
N GLY A 107 2.41 -11.43 -6.63
CA GLY A 107 2.98 -12.76 -6.47
C GLY A 107 4.40 -12.65 -5.90
N TRP A 108 5.26 -13.59 -6.21
CA TRP A 108 6.67 -13.56 -5.79
C TRP A 108 7.56 -12.80 -6.80
N THR A 109 7.06 -11.65 -7.31
CA THR A 109 7.81 -10.76 -8.22
C THR A 109 8.14 -9.48 -7.48
N THR A 110 9.39 -9.32 -7.07
CA THR A 110 9.83 -8.23 -6.17
C THR A 110 9.61 -6.85 -6.76
N GLU A 111 9.84 -6.68 -8.06
CA GLU A 111 9.68 -5.40 -8.78
C GLU A 111 8.24 -4.90 -8.78
N LYS A 112 7.28 -5.82 -8.58
CA LYS A 112 5.84 -5.53 -8.50
C LYS A 112 5.35 -5.29 -7.07
N GLY A 113 6.24 -5.35 -6.07
CA GLY A 113 5.86 -5.18 -4.67
C GLY A 113 4.95 -3.98 -4.45
N VAL A 114 3.85 -4.19 -3.73
CA VAL A 114 2.89 -3.14 -3.40
C VAL A 114 3.52 -2.21 -2.37
N CYS A 115 3.70 -0.94 -2.74
CA CYS A 115 4.27 0.07 -1.85
C CYS A 115 3.28 0.42 -0.73
N VAL A 116 3.76 0.42 0.50
CA VAL A 116 3.02 0.85 1.69
C VAL A 116 3.76 2.03 2.29
N PRO A 117 3.16 3.23 2.28
CA PRO A 117 3.79 4.42 2.81
C PRO A 117 3.74 4.45 4.34
N GLU A 118 4.68 5.17 4.93
CA GLU A 118 4.68 5.52 6.34
C GLU A 118 3.54 6.52 6.62
N SER A 119 2.56 6.14 7.45
CA SER A 119 1.41 6.99 7.80
C SER A 119 1.63 7.83 9.06
N ALA A 120 2.50 7.35 9.95
CA ALA A 120 3.03 8.03 11.12
C ALA A 120 4.41 7.43 11.41
N PRO A 121 5.30 8.07 12.21
CA PRO A 121 6.64 7.57 12.47
C PRO A 121 6.68 6.08 12.84
N GLY A 122 7.31 5.25 12.00
CA GLY A 122 7.41 3.80 12.15
C GLY A 122 6.11 3.01 11.94
N ILE A 123 5.03 3.65 11.47
CA ILE A 123 3.72 3.02 11.24
C ILE A 123 3.37 3.04 9.76
N TYR A 124 3.12 1.88 9.19
CA TYR A 124 2.77 1.66 7.79
C TYR A 124 1.36 1.10 7.70
N THR A 125 0.47 1.76 6.93
CA THR A 125 -0.93 1.35 6.87
C THR A 125 -1.41 1.14 5.44
N MET A 126 -2.26 0.13 5.29
CA MET A 126 -3.05 -0.10 4.08
C MET A 126 -4.52 -0.17 4.45
N THR A 127 -5.36 0.53 3.71
CA THR A 127 -6.82 0.44 3.86
C THR A 127 -7.43 -0.04 2.55
N ALA A 128 -8.16 -1.17 2.61
CA ALA A 128 -8.72 -1.78 1.42
C ALA A 128 -9.98 -2.57 1.74
N GLN A 129 -10.83 -2.74 0.74
CA GLN A 129 -11.91 -3.72 0.79
C GLN A 129 -11.35 -5.12 0.51
N ALA A 130 -11.99 -6.12 1.12
CA ALA A 130 -11.74 -7.52 0.79
C ALA A 130 -12.53 -7.91 -0.47
N GLY A 131 -11.92 -8.71 -1.34
CA GLY A 131 -12.52 -9.22 -2.56
C GLY A 131 -12.08 -10.65 -2.85
N LEU A 132 -12.77 -11.30 -3.76
CA LEU A 132 -12.40 -12.64 -4.22
C LEU A 132 -11.04 -12.63 -4.92
N GLU A 133 -10.40 -13.80 -4.97
CA GLU A 133 -9.23 -13.99 -5.81
C GLU A 133 -9.53 -13.59 -7.26
N GLY A 134 -8.60 -12.83 -7.86
CA GLY A 134 -8.78 -12.31 -9.22
C GLY A 134 -9.80 -11.17 -9.36
N SER A 135 -10.34 -10.62 -8.26
CA SER A 135 -11.23 -9.46 -8.34
C SER A 135 -10.56 -8.31 -9.08
N THR A 136 -11.28 -7.76 -10.07
CA THR A 136 -10.91 -6.57 -10.84
C THR A 136 -11.54 -5.30 -10.29
N THR A 137 -12.35 -5.41 -9.23
CA THR A 137 -13.04 -4.28 -8.61
C THR A 137 -12.04 -3.36 -7.92
N LEU A 138 -11.97 -2.11 -8.36
CA LEU A 138 -11.09 -1.10 -7.78
C LEU A 138 -11.37 -0.90 -6.29
N GLY A 139 -10.33 -0.94 -5.48
CA GLY A 139 -10.43 -0.85 -4.01
C GLY A 139 -10.57 -2.21 -3.30
N GLN A 140 -11.02 -3.27 -3.97
CA GLN A 140 -10.97 -4.64 -3.44
C GLN A 140 -9.54 -5.19 -3.59
N ARG A 141 -8.67 -4.76 -2.71
CA ARG A 141 -7.22 -5.04 -2.78
C ARG A 141 -6.78 -6.22 -1.91
N PHE A 142 -7.56 -6.55 -0.87
CA PHE A 142 -7.29 -7.69 0.01
C PHE A 142 -8.07 -8.91 -0.48
N ARG A 143 -7.40 -10.05 -0.64
CA ARG A 143 -8.13 -11.32 -0.87
C ARG A 143 -8.86 -11.73 0.39
N VAL A 144 -10.06 -12.26 0.24
CA VAL A 144 -10.84 -12.80 1.37
C VAL A 144 -10.15 -14.00 2.04
N SER A 145 -9.27 -14.70 1.30
CA SER A 145 -8.54 -15.89 1.78
C SER A 145 -7.30 -16.15 0.93
N GLY A 146 -6.52 -17.16 1.28
CA GLY A 146 -5.39 -17.63 0.48
C GLY A 146 -4.23 -16.64 0.43
N TRP A 147 -3.98 -15.93 1.52
CA TRP A 147 -2.79 -15.09 1.61
C TRP A 147 -1.54 -15.97 1.78
N SER A 148 -0.46 -15.54 1.14
CA SER A 148 0.89 -16.05 1.33
C SER A 148 1.87 -14.99 0.86
N GLY A 149 2.35 -14.16 1.77
CA GLY A 149 3.22 -13.03 1.42
C GLY A 149 3.93 -12.44 2.63
N LYS A 150 4.83 -11.51 2.35
CA LYS A 150 5.65 -10.82 3.35
C LYS A 150 5.79 -9.35 3.04
N PHE A 151 6.14 -8.56 4.07
CA PHE A 151 6.69 -7.23 3.89
C PHE A 151 8.21 -7.28 3.78
N PHE A 152 8.73 -6.46 2.87
CA PHE A 152 10.15 -6.28 2.60
C PHE A 152 10.53 -4.80 2.71
N ARG A 153 11.80 -4.54 2.99
CA ARG A 153 12.36 -3.18 3.10
C ARG A 153 12.45 -2.45 1.76
N ASN A 154 12.45 -3.21 0.67
CA ASN A 154 12.58 -2.70 -0.70
C ASN A 154 11.87 -3.61 -1.70
N ARG A 155 11.86 -3.25 -2.97
CA ARG A 155 11.43 -4.12 -4.07
C ARG A 155 12.52 -5.14 -4.42
N GLY A 156 12.93 -5.92 -3.42
CA GLY A 156 13.91 -7.00 -3.47
C GLY A 156 13.61 -8.00 -2.35
N TRP A 157 14.60 -8.83 -2.01
CA TRP A 157 14.45 -9.86 -0.98
C TRP A 157 15.01 -9.44 0.39
N ASP A 158 15.19 -8.13 0.61
CA ASP A 158 15.64 -7.61 1.90
C ASP A 158 14.45 -7.55 2.89
N GLY A 159 14.35 -8.57 3.74
CA GLY A 159 13.25 -8.77 4.66
C GLY A 159 13.36 -7.91 5.93
N LEU A 160 12.24 -7.90 6.67
CA LEU A 160 12.19 -7.47 8.06
C LEU A 160 12.49 -8.65 8.98
N GLY A 161 12.62 -8.40 10.28
CA GLY A 161 12.67 -9.44 11.30
C GLY A 161 11.39 -10.28 11.33
N ALA A 162 11.35 -11.25 12.24
CA ALA A 162 10.18 -12.11 12.38
C ALA A 162 8.95 -11.29 12.82
N PHE A 163 7.86 -11.43 12.07
CA PHE A 163 6.60 -10.76 12.38
C PHE A 163 5.97 -11.34 13.65
N THR A 164 5.43 -10.46 14.49
CA THR A 164 4.53 -10.81 15.57
C THR A 164 3.14 -10.23 15.29
N LEU A 165 2.11 -10.85 15.85
CA LEU A 165 0.73 -10.38 15.72
C LEU A 165 0.36 -9.53 16.93
N ALA A 166 -0.24 -8.37 16.70
CA ALA A 166 -0.84 -7.58 17.76
C ALA A 166 -2.02 -8.36 18.40
N PRO A 167 -2.36 -8.13 19.68
CA PRO A 167 -3.51 -8.74 20.31
C PRO A 167 -4.78 -8.59 19.48
N GLY A 168 -5.45 -9.71 19.18
CA GLY A 168 -6.66 -9.78 18.34
C GLY A 168 -6.37 -9.99 16.84
N ALA A 169 -5.16 -9.77 16.36
CA ALA A 169 -4.82 -10.00 14.96
C ALA A 169 -4.76 -11.51 14.61
N GLU A 170 -4.52 -12.36 15.59
CA GLU A 170 -4.58 -13.82 15.47
C GLU A 170 -5.99 -14.34 15.08
N ALA A 171 -7.02 -13.54 15.25
CA ALA A 171 -8.36 -13.84 14.74
C ALA A 171 -8.44 -13.79 13.22
N PHE A 172 -7.49 -13.16 12.57
CA PHE A 172 -7.44 -12.96 11.11
C PHE A 172 -6.23 -13.63 10.49
N PHE A 173 -5.07 -13.60 11.16
CA PHE A 173 -3.79 -13.98 10.59
C PHE A 173 -3.11 -15.11 11.37
N SER A 174 -2.28 -15.84 10.65
CA SER A 174 -1.20 -16.67 11.17
C SER A 174 0.11 -16.30 10.47
N ILE A 175 1.22 -16.57 11.13
CA ILE A 175 2.56 -16.49 10.55
C ILE A 175 3.04 -17.91 10.31
N ALA A 176 3.26 -18.27 9.05
CA ALA A 176 3.75 -19.58 8.65
C ALA A 176 5.20 -19.81 9.11
N GLY A 177 5.65 -21.06 9.11
CA GLY A 177 7.00 -21.43 9.54
C GLY A 177 8.12 -20.80 8.69
N ASP A 178 7.83 -20.45 7.44
CA ASP A 178 8.71 -19.71 6.54
C ASP A 178 8.60 -18.17 6.72
N GLY A 179 7.74 -17.72 7.67
CA GLY A 179 7.49 -16.32 8.00
C GLY A 179 6.50 -15.61 7.10
N ASN A 180 5.77 -16.31 6.22
CA ASN A 180 4.71 -15.71 5.42
C ASN A 180 3.51 -15.35 6.30
N ILE A 181 2.88 -14.22 5.95
CA ILE A 181 1.60 -13.80 6.52
C ILE A 181 0.50 -14.53 5.76
N GLU A 182 -0.33 -15.26 6.49
CA GLU A 182 -1.44 -16.03 5.95
C GLU A 182 -2.75 -15.65 6.66
N ILE A 183 -3.88 -15.82 6.00
CA ILE A 183 -5.17 -15.82 6.70
C ILE A 183 -5.24 -17.06 7.59
N ALA A 184 -5.64 -16.90 8.85
CA ALA A 184 -5.72 -17.98 9.80
C ALA A 184 -6.66 -19.10 9.32
N SER A 185 -6.34 -20.33 9.68
CA SER A 185 -7.11 -21.50 9.23
C SER A 185 -8.59 -21.38 9.60
N GLY A 186 -9.45 -21.61 8.62
CA GLY A 186 -10.91 -21.51 8.79
C GLY A 186 -11.46 -20.09 8.81
N VAL A 187 -10.61 -19.08 8.64
CA VAL A 187 -11.02 -17.67 8.57
C VAL A 187 -11.19 -17.26 7.10
N THR A 188 -12.20 -16.45 6.85
CA THR A 188 -12.41 -15.75 5.58
C THR A 188 -12.78 -14.31 5.91
N LEU A 189 -12.12 -13.33 5.31
CA LEU A 189 -12.51 -11.94 5.41
C LEU A 189 -13.88 -11.74 4.75
N GLU A 190 -14.70 -10.86 5.28
CA GLU A 190 -16.00 -10.56 4.69
C GLU A 190 -15.82 -9.78 3.39
N GLU A 191 -16.32 -10.32 2.28
CA GLU A 191 -16.26 -9.67 0.96
C GLU A 191 -16.95 -8.30 0.98
N GLY A 192 -16.30 -7.31 0.39
CA GLY A 192 -16.77 -5.92 0.35
C GLY A 192 -16.54 -5.14 1.64
N ALA A 193 -16.24 -5.81 2.77
CA ALA A 193 -15.90 -5.10 4.00
C ALA A 193 -14.51 -4.46 3.89
N THR A 194 -14.40 -3.29 4.52
CA THR A 194 -13.12 -2.54 4.58
C THR A 194 -12.31 -2.97 5.78
N TYR A 195 -11.02 -3.19 5.56
CA TYR A 195 -10.06 -3.52 6.59
C TYR A 195 -8.89 -2.53 6.56
N ARG A 196 -8.29 -2.29 7.72
CA ARG A 196 -7.00 -1.60 7.85
C ARG A 196 -5.97 -2.58 8.36
N LEU A 197 -4.96 -2.83 7.53
CA LEU A 197 -3.74 -3.53 7.89
C LEU A 197 -2.73 -2.51 8.39
N THR A 198 -2.07 -2.79 9.50
CA THR A 198 -1.00 -1.95 10.04
C THR A 198 0.23 -2.79 10.30
N LEU A 199 1.37 -2.31 9.83
CA LEU A 199 2.70 -2.79 10.19
C LEU A 199 3.33 -1.72 11.08
N ASP A 200 3.66 -2.09 12.29
CA ASP A 200 4.33 -1.25 13.28
C ASP A 200 5.78 -1.71 13.42
N VAL A 201 6.73 -0.82 13.13
CA VAL A 201 8.16 -1.01 13.29
C VAL A 201 8.77 0.01 14.25
N THR A 202 7.97 0.62 15.12
CA THR A 202 8.46 1.59 16.13
C THR A 202 9.44 0.98 17.10
N ALA A 203 9.42 -0.36 17.29
CA ALA A 203 10.42 -1.11 18.06
C ALA A 203 11.62 -1.56 17.20
N GLY A 204 11.78 -0.98 15.99
CA GLY A 204 12.82 -1.33 15.02
C GLY A 204 12.36 -2.37 14.00
N LYS A 205 13.00 -2.35 12.84
CA LYS A 205 12.72 -3.25 11.69
C LYS A 205 12.83 -4.74 12.01
N ASP A 206 13.54 -5.09 13.07
CA ASP A 206 13.76 -6.49 13.48
C ASP A 206 12.66 -7.02 14.39
N ASN A 207 11.73 -6.16 14.84
CA ASN A 207 10.62 -6.49 15.72
C ASN A 207 9.28 -5.98 15.14
N PRO A 208 8.93 -6.30 13.90
CA PRO A 208 7.71 -5.84 13.27
C PRO A 208 6.46 -6.46 13.89
N VAL A 209 5.44 -5.64 14.15
CA VAL A 209 4.14 -6.08 14.67
C VAL A 209 3.06 -5.84 13.64
N LEU A 210 2.22 -6.85 13.40
CA LEU A 210 1.12 -6.81 12.44
C LEU A 210 -0.23 -6.75 13.14
N SER A 211 -1.12 -5.90 12.63
CA SER A 211 -2.52 -5.89 13.04
C SER A 211 -3.45 -5.76 11.85
N LEU A 212 -4.66 -6.29 11.98
CA LEU A 212 -5.76 -6.10 11.03
C LEU A 212 -7.03 -5.74 11.81
N VAL A 213 -7.71 -4.69 11.35
CA VAL A 213 -8.96 -4.22 11.96
C VAL A 213 -10.00 -4.03 10.86
N LYS A 214 -11.19 -4.62 11.05
CA LYS A 214 -12.37 -4.31 10.23
C LYS A 214 -12.86 -2.90 10.59
N LYS A 215 -13.14 -2.09 9.57
CA LYS A 215 -13.59 -0.69 9.69
C LYS A 215 -15.11 -0.60 9.63
#